data_696c121320daa22167c48f72425d9581
#
_entry.id   696c121320daa22167c48f72425d9581
#
_cell.length_a   1.000
_cell.length_b   1.000
_cell.length_c   1.000
_cell.angle_alpha   90.00
_cell.angle_beta   90.00
_cell.angle_gamma   90.00
#
_symmetry.space_group_name_H-M   'P 1'
#
loop_
_entity.id
_entity.type
_entity.pdbx_description
1 polymer ?
#
loop_
_entity_poly.entity_id
_entity_poly.type
_entity_poly.pdbx_seq_one_letter_code
_entity_poly.pdbx_strand_id
1 'polypeptide(L)'
;MTYSCIAIVNGLRNDPPEEARCAICELVKCLLQPLRIAFNKPIAITSGYRSPEVNRLAGGVRSSQHVKGEAADCYAPDIYLLLETLKKSGLPFDQAILYRKKHFLHLSYRTNGKQRYQILYR
;
A
#
# COMPACT_ATOMS: atom_id res chain seq x y z
N MET A 1 -6.05 -0.19 -8.99
CA MET A 1 -5.60 0.45 -7.72
C MET A 1 -5.91 1.93 -7.61
N THR A 2 -6.81 2.42 -8.42
CA THR A 2 -7.31 3.80 -8.33
C THR A 2 -8.52 3.94 -7.41
N TYR A 3 -9.08 2.82 -6.95
CA TYR A 3 -10.24 2.86 -6.08
C TYR A 3 -9.88 3.17 -4.64
N SER A 4 -10.74 3.98 -4.04
CA SER A 4 -10.77 4.20 -2.60
C SER A 4 -12.22 4.24 -2.17
N CYS A 5 -12.58 3.46 -1.14
CA CYS A 5 -13.93 3.48 -0.61
C CYS A 5 -14.35 4.89 -0.16
N ILE A 6 -13.40 5.65 0.40
CA ILE A 6 -13.64 7.03 0.84
C ILE A 6 -13.96 7.93 -0.35
N ALA A 7 -13.23 7.80 -1.46
CA ALA A 7 -13.49 8.58 -2.67
C ALA A 7 -14.88 8.26 -3.23
N ILE A 8 -15.25 7.00 -3.31
CA ILE A 8 -16.55 6.56 -3.84
C ILE A 8 -17.69 7.12 -2.98
N VAL A 9 -17.60 6.97 -1.66
CA VAL A 9 -18.64 7.44 -0.73
C VAL A 9 -18.83 8.95 -0.78
N ASN A 10 -17.76 9.72 -0.95
CA ASN A 10 -17.81 11.18 -0.98
C ASN A 10 -17.91 11.77 -2.38
N GLY A 11 -17.99 10.95 -3.43
CA GLY A 11 -18.08 11.41 -4.80
C GLY A 11 -16.84 12.17 -5.28
N LEU A 12 -15.69 11.93 -4.68
CA LEU A 12 -14.45 12.61 -5.00
C LEU A 12 -13.72 11.90 -6.14
N ARG A 13 -13.02 12.69 -6.94
CA ARG A 13 -12.09 12.15 -7.93
C ARG A 13 -10.86 11.59 -7.25
N ASN A 14 -10.42 10.42 -7.70
CA ASN A 14 -9.22 9.77 -7.19
C ASN A 14 -8.34 9.30 -8.35
N ASP A 15 -8.34 10.06 -9.47
CA ASP A 15 -7.53 9.74 -10.63
C ASP A 15 -6.07 10.14 -10.37
N PRO A 16 -5.10 9.21 -10.45
CA PRO A 16 -3.72 9.54 -10.19
C PRO A 16 -3.10 10.34 -11.34
N PRO A 17 -2.25 11.34 -11.06
CA PRO A 17 -1.41 11.94 -12.07
C PRO A 17 -0.41 10.92 -12.61
N GLU A 18 0.24 11.22 -13.72
CA GLU A 18 1.15 10.28 -14.38
C GLU A 18 2.28 9.80 -13.47
N GLU A 19 2.85 10.68 -12.66
CA GLU A 19 3.90 10.33 -11.71
C GLU A 19 3.43 9.28 -10.70
N ALA A 20 2.20 9.44 -10.20
CA ALA A 20 1.62 8.47 -9.27
C ALA A 20 1.29 7.16 -9.97
N ARG A 21 0.88 7.19 -11.24
CA ARG A 21 0.66 5.97 -12.04
C ARG A 21 1.93 5.17 -12.21
N CYS A 22 3.05 5.84 -12.49
CA CYS A 22 4.35 5.19 -12.58
C CYS A 22 4.76 4.58 -11.24
N ALA A 23 4.52 5.28 -10.14
CA ALA A 23 4.79 4.77 -8.80
C ALA A 23 3.94 3.55 -8.48
N ILE A 24 2.65 3.56 -8.83
CA ILE A 24 1.75 2.42 -8.67
C ILE A 24 2.28 1.21 -9.45
N CYS A 25 2.69 1.41 -10.70
CA CYS A 25 3.24 0.32 -11.52
C CYS A 25 4.48 -0.30 -10.88
N GLU A 26 5.38 0.51 -10.34
CA GLU A 26 6.57 0.03 -9.64
C GLU A 26 6.20 -0.72 -8.36
N LEU A 27 5.25 -0.19 -7.58
CA LEU A 27 4.76 -0.83 -6.35
C LEU A 27 4.20 -2.22 -6.65
N VAL A 28 3.36 -2.32 -7.67
CA VAL A 28 2.75 -3.61 -8.06
C VAL A 28 3.81 -4.57 -8.59
N LYS A 29 4.63 -4.11 -9.51
CA LYS A 29 5.61 -4.95 -10.21
C LYS A 29 6.73 -5.43 -9.30
N CYS A 30 7.24 -4.56 -8.43
CA CYS A 30 8.41 -4.85 -7.61
C CYS A 30 8.06 -5.43 -6.24
N LEU A 31 6.87 -5.17 -5.73
CA LEU A 31 6.50 -5.59 -4.38
C LEU A 31 5.20 -6.40 -4.34
N LEU A 32 4.06 -5.82 -4.73
CA LEU A 32 2.77 -6.44 -4.48
C LEU A 32 2.57 -7.75 -5.24
N GLN A 33 2.89 -7.80 -6.52
CA GLN A 33 2.70 -9.00 -7.32
C GLN A 33 3.68 -10.13 -6.92
N PRO A 34 4.99 -9.86 -6.74
CA PRO A 34 5.88 -10.88 -6.22
C PRO A 34 5.49 -11.39 -4.83
N LEU A 35 4.99 -10.48 -3.96
CA LEU A 35 4.53 -10.87 -2.63
C LEU A 35 3.30 -11.79 -2.72
N ARG A 36 2.36 -11.46 -3.58
CA ARG A 36 1.17 -12.29 -3.80
C ARG A 36 1.55 -13.70 -4.26
N ILE A 37 2.52 -13.79 -5.16
CA ILE A 37 3.02 -15.08 -5.63
C ILE A 37 3.67 -15.87 -4.50
N ALA A 38 4.52 -15.24 -3.70
CA ALA A 38 5.18 -15.87 -2.56
C ALA A 38 4.18 -16.29 -1.48
N PHE A 39 3.16 -15.45 -1.23
CA PHE A 39 2.12 -15.73 -0.25
C PHE A 39 1.19 -16.87 -0.70
N ASN A 40 1.01 -17.00 -2.01
CA ASN A 40 0.18 -18.03 -2.65
C ASN A 40 -1.28 -18.06 -2.15
N LYS A 41 -1.80 -16.91 -1.78
CA LYS A 41 -3.19 -16.72 -1.32
C LYS A 41 -3.67 -15.35 -1.77
N PRO A 42 -4.99 -15.12 -1.87
CA PRO A 42 -5.51 -13.81 -2.25
C PRO A 42 -5.10 -12.72 -1.27
N ILE A 43 -4.75 -11.56 -1.81
CA ILE A 43 -4.50 -10.34 -1.05
C ILE A 43 -5.46 -9.28 -1.58
N ALA A 44 -6.30 -8.72 -0.72
CA ALA A 44 -7.20 -7.64 -1.09
C ALA A 44 -6.52 -6.29 -0.86
N ILE A 45 -6.63 -5.38 -1.82
CA ILE A 45 -6.15 -4.02 -1.68
C ILE A 45 -7.33 -3.16 -1.25
N THR A 46 -7.30 -2.68 -0.01
CA THR A 46 -8.39 -1.88 0.56
C THR A 46 -8.20 -0.40 0.33
N SER A 47 -6.96 0.06 0.11
CA SER A 47 -6.65 1.43 -0.24
C SER A 47 -5.33 1.46 -1.00
N GLY A 48 -5.33 2.10 -2.16
CA GLY A 48 -4.11 2.32 -2.96
C GLY A 48 -3.80 3.80 -3.04
N TYR A 49 -3.74 4.36 -4.26
CA TYR A 49 -3.56 5.79 -4.45
C TYR A 49 -4.67 6.59 -3.77
N ARG A 50 -4.29 7.70 -3.15
CA ARG A 50 -5.23 8.69 -2.61
C ARG A 50 -4.86 10.06 -3.15
N SER A 51 -5.86 10.76 -3.74
CA SER A 51 -5.69 12.18 -4.01
C SER A 51 -5.48 12.92 -2.69
N PRO A 52 -4.90 14.14 -2.69
CA PRO A 52 -4.72 14.90 -1.46
C PRO A 52 -6.03 15.07 -0.65
N GLU A 53 -7.16 15.29 -1.33
CA GLU A 53 -8.46 15.45 -0.68
C GLU A 53 -8.94 14.14 -0.03
N VAL A 54 -8.84 13.03 -0.76
CA VAL A 54 -9.20 11.69 -0.23
C VAL A 54 -8.30 11.33 0.95
N ASN A 55 -7.00 11.63 0.85
CA ASN A 55 -6.07 11.38 1.93
C ASN A 55 -6.43 12.16 3.19
N ARG A 56 -6.82 13.43 3.05
CA ARG A 56 -7.25 14.26 4.17
C ARG A 56 -8.48 13.67 4.85
N LEU A 57 -9.48 13.22 4.08
CA LEU A 57 -10.69 12.61 4.63
C LEU A 57 -10.42 11.26 5.30
N ALA A 58 -9.41 10.54 4.85
CA ALA A 58 -8.98 9.28 5.46
C ALA A 58 -8.16 9.49 6.75
N GLY A 59 -7.85 10.75 7.11
CA GLY A 59 -7.01 11.06 8.26
C GLY A 59 -5.53 10.84 8.02
N GLY A 60 -5.11 10.74 6.75
CA GLY A 60 -3.70 10.56 6.39
C GLY A 60 -2.91 11.86 6.50
N VAL A 61 -1.58 11.73 6.67
CA VAL A 61 -0.67 12.88 6.68
C VAL A 61 -0.44 13.42 5.27
N ARG A 62 -0.09 14.70 5.14
CA ARG A 62 0.14 15.34 3.83
C ARG A 62 1.25 14.65 3.03
N SER A 63 2.26 14.14 3.71
CA SER A 63 3.39 13.44 3.10
C SER A 63 3.14 11.94 2.90
N SER A 64 1.89 11.48 2.99
CA SER A 64 1.55 10.06 2.84
C SER A 64 2.03 9.51 1.50
N GLN A 65 2.60 8.32 1.53
CA GLN A 65 3.00 7.63 0.32
C GLN A 65 1.80 7.18 -0.53
N HIS A 66 0.60 7.09 0.05
CA HIS A 66 -0.63 6.86 -0.72
C HIS A 66 -0.88 7.99 -1.74
N VAL A 67 -0.56 9.22 -1.38
CA VAL A 67 -0.71 10.37 -2.28
C VAL A 67 0.28 10.31 -3.45
N LYS A 68 1.43 9.71 -3.22
CA LYS A 68 2.47 9.55 -4.25
C LYS A 68 2.28 8.31 -5.13
N GLY A 69 1.32 7.45 -4.80
CA GLY A 69 1.13 6.17 -5.47
C GLY A 69 2.14 5.12 -5.02
N GLU A 70 2.83 5.34 -3.91
CA GLU A 70 3.89 4.47 -3.40
C GLU A 70 3.44 3.52 -2.31
N ALA A 71 2.16 3.52 -1.95
CA ALA A 71 1.66 2.71 -0.86
C ALA A 71 0.33 2.03 -1.17
N ALA A 72 0.10 0.89 -0.54
CA ALA A 72 -1.16 0.18 -0.56
C ALA A 72 -1.44 -0.43 0.80
N ASP A 73 -2.70 -0.42 1.21
CA ASP A 73 -3.17 -1.12 2.39
C ASP A 73 -3.74 -2.46 1.96
N CYS A 74 -3.18 -3.53 2.51
CA CYS A 74 -3.46 -4.90 2.11
C CYS A 74 -4.19 -5.64 3.21
N TYR A 75 -5.20 -6.41 2.83
CA TYR A 75 -5.93 -7.29 3.73
C TYR A 75 -5.76 -8.74 3.29
N ALA A 76 -5.57 -9.61 4.26
CA ALA A 76 -5.66 -11.05 4.11
C ALA A 76 -6.19 -11.63 5.42
N PRO A 77 -6.83 -12.82 5.41
CA PRO A 77 -7.33 -13.42 6.65
C PRO A 77 -6.25 -13.56 7.72
N ASP A 78 -5.01 -13.86 7.31
CA ASP A 78 -3.87 -13.91 8.21
C ASP A 78 -2.81 -12.88 7.79
N ILE A 79 -2.93 -11.65 8.30
CA ILE A 79 -1.99 -10.57 8.00
C ILE A 79 -0.61 -10.81 8.63
N TYR A 80 -0.54 -11.58 9.70
CA TYR A 80 0.73 -11.94 10.34
C TYR A 80 1.53 -12.86 9.42
N LEU A 81 0.87 -13.82 8.80
CA LEU A 81 1.49 -14.70 7.82
C LEU A 81 1.95 -13.91 6.59
N LEU A 82 1.16 -12.92 6.16
CA LEU A 82 1.53 -12.04 5.05
C LEU A 82 2.82 -11.28 5.35
N LEU A 83 2.93 -10.70 6.56
CA LEU A 83 4.14 -10.00 6.98
C LEU A 83 5.34 -10.96 7.07
N GLU A 84 5.15 -12.16 7.61
CA GLU A 84 6.22 -13.16 7.67
C GLU A 84 6.69 -13.59 6.28
N THR A 85 5.76 -13.74 5.34
CA THR A 85 6.07 -14.03 3.95
C THR A 85 6.93 -12.91 3.34
N LEU A 86 6.59 -11.65 3.61
CA LEU A 86 7.37 -10.51 3.15
C LEU A 86 8.79 -10.56 3.71
N LYS A 87 8.94 -10.82 5.01
CA LYS A 87 10.26 -10.89 5.65
C LYS A 87 11.14 -11.96 5.04
N LYS A 88 10.56 -13.12 4.73
CA LYS A 88 11.29 -14.27 4.19
C LYS A 88 11.57 -14.15 2.70
N SER A 89 10.79 -13.37 1.98
CA SER A 89 10.90 -13.27 0.53
C SER A 89 12.12 -12.53 0.03
N GLY A 90 12.69 -11.64 0.84
CA GLY A 90 13.77 -10.76 0.41
C GLY A 90 13.33 -9.65 -0.53
N LEU A 91 12.02 -9.44 -0.72
CA LEU A 91 11.50 -8.40 -1.59
C LEU A 91 11.81 -6.99 -1.07
N PRO A 92 12.07 -6.02 -1.97
CA PRO A 92 12.30 -4.65 -1.57
C PRO A 92 10.99 -4.00 -1.09
N PHE A 93 11.05 -3.31 0.04
CA PHE A 93 9.93 -2.50 0.53
C PHE A 93 10.46 -1.35 1.37
N ASP A 94 9.72 -0.24 1.39
CA ASP A 94 10.10 0.92 2.18
C ASP A 94 9.60 0.80 3.61
N GLN A 95 8.29 0.65 3.78
CA GLN A 95 7.67 0.42 5.09
C GLN A 95 6.64 -0.71 5.01
N ALA A 96 6.58 -1.49 6.08
CA ALA A 96 5.52 -2.46 6.32
C ALA A 96 4.95 -2.17 7.71
N ILE A 97 3.71 -1.69 7.79
CA ILE A 97 3.05 -1.33 9.04
C ILE A 97 1.87 -2.26 9.25
N LEU A 98 1.97 -3.09 10.29
CA LEU A 98 0.91 -4.01 10.64
C LEU A 98 -0.02 -3.35 11.66
N TYR A 99 -1.27 -3.13 11.25
CA TYR A 99 -2.32 -2.56 12.09
C TYR A 99 -3.13 -3.70 12.71
N ARG A 100 -2.87 -3.98 13.98
CA ARG A 100 -3.41 -5.14 14.67
C ARG A 100 -4.92 -5.08 14.88
N LYS A 101 -5.44 -3.92 15.29
CA LYS A 101 -6.88 -3.76 15.55
C LYS A 101 -7.70 -3.69 14.27
N LYS A 102 -7.23 -2.91 13.30
CA LYS A 102 -7.92 -2.73 12.02
C LYS A 102 -7.68 -3.89 11.06
N HIS A 103 -6.73 -4.75 11.38
CA HIS A 103 -6.41 -5.97 10.65
C HIS A 103 -6.06 -5.72 9.19
N PHE A 104 -5.03 -4.91 8.94
CA PHE A 104 -4.47 -4.73 7.60
C PHE A 104 -2.97 -4.47 7.68
N LEU A 105 -2.30 -4.65 6.55
CA LEU A 105 -0.87 -4.42 6.40
C LEU A 105 -0.65 -3.29 5.39
N HIS A 106 -0.09 -2.18 5.85
CA HIS A 106 0.33 -1.08 4.98
C HIS A 106 1.69 -1.40 4.40
N LEU A 107 1.80 -1.38 3.08
CA LEU A 107 3.05 -1.62 2.36
C LEU A 107 3.38 -0.45 1.46
N SER A 108 4.64 -0.06 1.43
CA SER A 108 5.10 1.00 0.56
C SER A 108 6.41 0.65 -0.15
N TYR A 109 6.62 1.31 -1.28
CA TYR A 109 7.79 1.14 -2.12
C TYR A 109 8.19 2.50 -2.69
N ARG A 110 9.43 2.93 -2.42
CA ARG A 110 9.93 4.21 -2.93
C ARG A 110 10.42 4.07 -4.36
N THR A 111 9.93 4.93 -5.23
CA THR A 111 10.32 4.94 -6.64
C THR A 111 11.77 5.34 -6.86
N ASN A 112 12.39 6.05 -5.91
CA ASN A 112 13.80 6.41 -5.98
C ASN A 112 14.76 5.24 -5.72
N GLY A 113 14.23 4.05 -5.41
CA GLY A 113 15.00 2.83 -5.19
C GLY A 113 15.62 2.68 -3.80
N LYS A 114 15.50 3.68 -2.94
CA LYS A 114 16.10 3.65 -1.60
C LYS A 114 15.08 3.23 -0.54
N GLN A 115 14.90 1.94 -0.38
CA GLN A 115 13.94 1.39 0.57
C GLN A 115 14.53 1.38 1.99
N ARG A 116 13.70 1.74 2.98
CA ARG A 116 14.10 1.78 4.39
C ARG A 116 14.01 0.42 5.08
N TYR A 117 13.25 -0.51 4.54
CA TYR A 117 12.99 -1.83 5.15
C TYR A 117 12.48 -1.71 6.58
N GLN A 118 11.65 -0.71 6.84
CA GLN A 118 11.14 -0.42 8.17
C GLN A 118 9.85 -1.20 8.44
N ILE A 119 9.83 -1.93 9.56
CA ILE A 119 8.65 -2.69 9.99
C ILE A 119 8.13 -2.08 11.27
N LEU A 120 6.84 -1.71 11.28
CA LEU A 120 6.17 -1.10 12.42
C LEU A 120 4.91 -1.89 12.78
N TYR A 121 4.55 -1.83 14.05
CA TYR A 121 3.34 -2.47 14.58
C TYR A 121 2.48 -1.41 15.25
N ARG A 122 1.21 -1.34 14.89
CA ARG A 122 0.28 -0.33 15.42
C ARG A 122 -1.07 -0.89 15.80
#